data_6f42fc14cabf93be981d7ab220163645
#
_entry.id   6f42fc14cabf93be981d7ab220163645
#
_cell.length_a   1.000
_cell.length_b   1.000
_cell.length_c   1.000
_cell.angle_alpha   90.00
_cell.angle_beta   90.00
_cell.angle_gamma   90.00
#
_symmetry.space_group_name_H-M   'P 1'
#
loop_
_entity.id
_entity.type
_entity.pdbx_description
1 polymer ?
#
loop_
_entity_poly.entity_id
_entity_poly.type
_entity_poly.pdbx_seq_one_letter_code
_entity_poly.pdbx_strand_id
1 'polypeptide(L)'
;MEREILLMSDAEFDILDQLYFVTKLNQIQEEIDIRYEELIQVLGQLHQKGWIKILETVDDEVSSTKIDLTNHAGEYFFLATKEGLLAHNS
;
A
#
# COMPACT_ATOMS: atom_id res chain seq x y z
N MET A 1 29.36 -2.67 9.41
CA MET A 1 28.23 -3.38 9.72
C MET A 1 27.12 -3.19 8.74
N GLU A 2 26.51 -4.24 8.46
CA GLU A 2 25.51 -4.26 7.50
C GLU A 2 24.21 -4.07 8.14
N ARG A 3 23.43 -3.16 7.73
CA ARG A 3 22.15 -3.07 8.32
C ARG A 3 21.11 -3.67 7.39
N GLU A 4 20.13 -4.24 8.00
CA GLU A 4 19.08 -4.81 7.25
C GLU A 4 18.35 -3.72 6.54
N ILE A 5 18.18 -3.85 5.26
CA ILE A 5 17.42 -2.89 4.49
C ILE A 5 16.33 -3.64 3.77
N LEU A 6 15.10 -3.23 4.01
CA LEU A 6 13.99 -3.76 3.25
C LEU A 6 14.01 -3.10 1.90
N LEU A 7 14.28 -3.88 0.89
CA LEU A 7 14.34 -3.36 -0.46
C LEU A 7 12.96 -2.99 -0.94
N MET A 8 12.87 -1.87 -1.61
CA MET A 8 11.64 -1.39 -2.20
C MET A 8 11.72 -1.58 -3.70
N SER A 9 10.77 -2.30 -4.28
CA SER A 9 10.73 -2.47 -5.71
C SER A 9 10.23 -1.19 -6.36
N ASP A 10 10.41 -1.08 -7.69
CA ASP A 10 9.91 0.08 -8.42
C ASP A 10 8.40 0.20 -8.28
N ALA A 11 7.69 -0.93 -8.32
CA ALA A 11 6.24 -0.92 -8.16
C ALA A 11 5.83 -0.44 -6.78
N GLU A 12 6.55 -0.89 -5.76
CA GLU A 12 6.28 -0.44 -4.39
C GLU A 12 6.50 1.06 -4.25
N PHE A 13 7.58 1.55 -4.84
CA PHE A 13 7.90 2.97 -4.78
C PHE A 13 6.80 3.79 -5.45
N ASP A 14 6.38 3.39 -6.65
CA ASP A 14 5.37 4.12 -7.40
C ASP A 14 4.03 4.12 -6.68
N ILE A 15 3.67 3.00 -6.08
CA ILE A 15 2.41 2.91 -5.35
C ILE A 15 2.45 3.75 -4.08
N LEU A 16 3.55 3.66 -3.31
CA LEU A 16 3.69 4.48 -2.11
C LEU A 16 3.61 5.97 -2.44
N ASP A 17 4.14 6.36 -3.59
CA ASP A 17 4.11 7.74 -4.03
C ASP A 17 2.67 8.26 -4.16
N GLN A 18 1.71 7.38 -4.39
CA GLN A 18 0.30 7.74 -4.51
C GLN A 18 -0.41 7.74 -3.17
N LEU A 19 0.23 7.26 -2.10
CA LEU A 19 -0.44 7.01 -0.83
C LEU A 19 -0.09 8.00 0.28
N TYR A 20 0.42 9.16 -0.09
CA TYR A 20 0.61 10.25 0.88
C TYR A 20 -0.72 10.74 1.43
N PHE A 21 -1.79 10.50 0.69
CA PHE A 21 -3.16 10.80 1.11
C PHE A 21 -4.00 9.56 0.97
N VAL A 22 -5.10 9.50 1.71
CA VAL A 22 -6.04 8.37 1.64
C VAL A 22 -6.51 8.22 0.20
N THR A 23 -6.34 7.04 -0.37
CA THR A 23 -6.54 6.80 -1.78
C THR A 23 -7.25 5.47 -2.00
N LYS A 24 -8.16 5.43 -2.96
CA LYS A 24 -8.85 4.19 -3.31
C LYS A 24 -8.11 3.47 -4.43
N LEU A 25 -8.41 2.19 -4.59
CA LEU A 25 -7.76 1.33 -5.57
C LEU A 25 -7.85 1.90 -6.98
N ASN A 26 -9.02 2.35 -7.38
CA ASN A 26 -9.20 2.84 -8.75
C ASN A 26 -8.38 4.10 -9.01
N GLN A 27 -8.14 4.90 -7.98
CA GLN A 27 -7.30 6.08 -8.13
C GLN A 27 -5.85 5.68 -8.37
N ILE A 28 -5.37 4.64 -7.69
CA ILE A 28 -4.03 4.12 -7.92
C ILE A 28 -3.92 3.62 -9.36
N GLN A 29 -4.93 2.89 -9.81
CA GLN A 29 -4.91 2.33 -11.16
C GLN A 29 -4.93 3.41 -12.25
N GLU A 30 -5.54 4.55 -11.97
CA GLU A 30 -5.54 5.66 -12.93
C GLU A 30 -4.19 6.32 -13.05
N GLU A 31 -3.40 6.31 -11.99
CA GLU A 31 -2.13 7.01 -11.97
C GLU A 31 -0.95 6.12 -12.33
N ILE A 32 -1.09 4.83 -12.16
CA ILE A 32 0.01 3.88 -12.38
C ILE A 32 -0.45 2.80 -13.35
N ASP A 33 0.36 2.57 -14.38
CA ASP A 33 0.08 1.52 -15.35
C ASP A 33 0.54 0.18 -14.78
N ILE A 34 -0.35 -0.47 -14.04
CA ILE A 34 -0.03 -1.72 -13.38
C ILE A 34 -1.23 -2.66 -13.50
N ARG A 35 -0.96 -3.93 -13.70
CA ARG A 35 -2.02 -4.92 -13.79
C ARG A 35 -2.68 -5.11 -12.43
N TYR A 36 -3.97 -5.42 -12.47
CA TYR A 36 -4.74 -5.55 -11.24
C TYR A 36 -4.11 -6.57 -10.27
N GLU A 37 -3.76 -7.74 -10.79
CA GLU A 37 -3.20 -8.80 -9.95
C GLU A 37 -1.88 -8.36 -9.31
N GLU A 38 -1.06 -7.67 -10.06
CA GLU A 38 0.20 -7.17 -9.54
C GLU A 38 -0.04 -6.10 -8.48
N LEU A 39 -0.99 -5.21 -8.73
CA LEU A 39 -1.33 -4.17 -7.77
C LEU A 39 -1.76 -4.77 -6.43
N ILE A 40 -2.64 -5.77 -6.48
CA ILE A 40 -3.11 -6.44 -5.26
C ILE A 40 -1.94 -7.09 -4.52
N GLN A 41 -1.06 -7.74 -5.25
CA GLN A 41 0.09 -8.39 -4.65
C GLN A 41 1.01 -7.38 -3.97
N VAL A 42 1.28 -6.27 -4.65
CA VAL A 42 2.18 -5.25 -4.11
C VAL A 42 1.56 -4.57 -2.89
N LEU A 43 0.26 -4.29 -2.92
CA LEU A 43 -0.41 -3.73 -1.76
C LEU A 43 -0.32 -4.66 -0.56
N GLY A 44 -0.46 -5.96 -0.79
CA GLY A 44 -0.29 -6.95 0.29
C GLY A 44 1.10 -6.94 0.85
N GLN A 45 2.12 -6.83 -0.02
CA GLN A 45 3.51 -6.77 0.41
C GLN A 45 3.78 -5.51 1.23
N LEU A 46 3.26 -4.37 0.77
CA LEU A 46 3.43 -3.12 1.49
C LEU A 46 2.79 -3.17 2.87
N HIS A 47 1.60 -3.75 2.93
CA HIS A 47 0.91 -3.90 4.20
C HIS A 47 1.68 -4.82 5.15
N GLN A 48 2.23 -5.90 4.61
CA GLN A 48 3.00 -6.85 5.41
C GLN A 48 4.27 -6.22 5.98
N LYS A 49 4.88 -5.32 5.22
CA LYS A 49 6.07 -4.59 5.67
C LYS A 49 5.73 -3.50 6.69
N GLY A 50 4.45 -3.20 6.89
CA GLY A 50 4.03 -2.13 7.78
C GLY A 50 4.15 -0.75 7.14
N TRP A 51 4.24 -0.69 5.82
CA TRP A 51 4.44 0.57 5.10
C TRP A 51 3.15 1.24 4.67
N ILE A 52 2.02 0.50 4.69
CA ILE A 52 0.71 1.09 4.42
C ILE A 52 -0.32 0.61 5.43
N LYS A 53 -1.37 1.41 5.58
CA LYS A 53 -2.58 1.03 6.31
C LYS A 53 -3.67 0.75 5.29
N ILE A 54 -4.56 -0.15 5.64
CA ILE A 54 -5.74 -0.46 4.83
C ILE A 54 -6.96 -0.10 5.66
N LEU A 55 -7.80 0.76 5.12
CA LEU A 55 -8.90 1.37 5.88
C LEU A 55 -10.23 1.00 5.26
N GLU A 56 -11.25 0.79 6.10
CA GLU A 56 -12.62 0.58 5.64
C GLU A 56 -13.29 1.89 5.29
N THR A 57 -12.99 2.92 6.07
CA THR A 57 -13.45 4.27 5.81
C THR A 57 -12.24 5.16 6.01
N VAL A 58 -12.38 6.44 5.75
CA VAL A 58 -11.24 7.35 5.91
C VAL A 58 -10.72 7.39 7.35
N ASP A 59 -11.54 6.95 8.31
CA ASP A 59 -11.16 6.98 9.72
C ASP A 59 -10.93 5.62 10.38
N ASP A 60 -11.35 4.54 9.73
CA ASP A 60 -11.35 3.22 10.38
C ASP A 60 -10.42 2.24 9.69
N GLU A 61 -9.36 1.85 10.37
CA GLU A 61 -8.42 0.87 9.85
C GLU A 61 -9.00 -0.54 9.98
N VAL A 62 -8.84 -1.35 8.94
CA VAL A 62 -9.29 -2.73 8.96
C VAL A 62 -8.32 -3.57 9.77
N SER A 63 -8.84 -4.40 10.66
CA SER A 63 -8.02 -5.35 11.40
C SER A 63 -7.28 -6.25 10.39
N SER A 64 -5.99 -6.48 10.61
CA SER A 64 -5.21 -7.28 9.67
C SER A 64 -5.77 -8.69 9.48
N THR A 65 -6.48 -9.23 10.47
CA THR A 65 -7.08 -10.54 10.33
C THR A 65 -8.33 -10.53 9.45
N LYS A 66 -8.87 -9.36 9.13
CA LYS A 66 -10.09 -9.23 8.35
C LYS A 66 -9.86 -8.68 6.95
N ILE A 67 -8.62 -8.37 6.62
CA ILE A 67 -8.31 -7.81 5.31
C ILE A 67 -8.41 -8.90 4.25
N ASP A 68 -9.14 -8.61 3.19
CA ASP A 68 -9.28 -9.51 2.07
C ASP A 68 -9.09 -8.72 0.79
N LEU A 69 -7.82 -8.54 0.41
CA LEU A 69 -7.50 -7.79 -0.79
C LEU A 69 -7.94 -8.49 -2.06
N THR A 70 -7.94 -9.82 -2.05
CA THR A 70 -8.32 -10.56 -3.24
C THR A 70 -9.75 -10.27 -3.67
N ASN A 71 -10.66 -10.17 -2.70
CA ASN A 71 -12.08 -10.01 -3.00
C ASN A 71 -12.63 -8.62 -2.76
N HIS A 72 -11.96 -7.82 -1.93
CA HIS A 72 -12.53 -6.55 -1.47
C HIS A 72 -11.63 -5.34 -1.62
N ALA A 73 -10.53 -5.46 -2.38
CA ALA A 73 -9.58 -4.36 -2.50
C ALA A 73 -10.23 -3.06 -2.96
N GLY A 74 -11.21 -3.16 -3.86
CA GLY A 74 -11.88 -1.97 -4.38
C GLY A 74 -12.73 -1.23 -3.37
N GLU A 75 -12.99 -1.85 -2.22
CA GLU A 75 -13.82 -1.25 -1.18
C GLU A 75 -13.00 -0.56 -0.11
N TYR A 76 -11.68 -0.74 -0.13
CA TYR A 76 -10.81 -0.20 0.90
C TYR A 76 -10.18 1.12 0.48
N PHE A 77 -9.69 1.83 1.48
CA PHE A 77 -8.82 2.98 1.27
C PHE A 77 -7.42 2.60 1.71
N PHE A 78 -6.42 3.23 1.12
CA PHE A 78 -5.02 2.93 1.38
C PHE A 78 -4.29 4.21 1.74
N LEU A 79 -3.35 4.10 2.68
CA LEU A 79 -2.60 5.26 3.16
C LEU A 79 -1.22 4.79 3.62
N ALA A 80 -0.17 5.51 3.25
CA ALA A 80 1.17 5.16 3.72
C ALA A 80 1.28 5.43 5.20
N THR A 81 2.00 4.55 5.91
CA THR A 81 2.32 4.76 7.31
C THR A 81 3.53 5.68 7.41
N LYS A 82 3.85 6.10 8.63
CA LYS A 82 5.08 6.87 8.85
C LYS A 82 6.29 6.08 8.37
N GLU A 83 6.33 4.78 8.66
CA GLU A 83 7.42 3.93 8.21
C GLU A 83 7.49 3.86 6.70
N GLY A 84 6.33 3.78 6.05
CA GLY A 84 6.30 3.75 4.60
C GLY A 84 6.81 5.04 3.99
N LEU A 85 6.42 6.17 4.56
CA LEU A 85 6.88 7.47 4.08
C LEU A 85 8.38 7.63 4.28
N LEU A 86 8.90 7.18 5.42
CA LEU A 86 10.33 7.24 5.67
C LEU A 86 11.10 6.37 4.70
N ALA A 87 10.59 5.17 4.42
CA ALA A 87 11.24 4.27 3.46
C ALA A 87 11.22 4.87 2.06
N HIS A 88 10.12 5.51 1.68
CA HIS A 88 9.96 6.11 0.36
C HIS A 88 10.93 7.28 0.16
N ASN A 89 11.26 7.98 1.22
CA ASN A 89 12.12 9.15 1.16
C ASN A 89 13.57 8.89 1.52
N SER A 90 13.93 7.65 1.77
CA SER A 90 15.33 7.36 2.15
C SER A 90 16.23 7.12 0.95
#